data_91490f420ad9f5103fd57fb015ef2050
#
_entry.id   91490f420ad9f5103fd57fb015ef2050
#
_cell.length_a   1.000
_cell.length_b   1.000
_cell.length_c   1.000
_cell.angle_alpha   90.00
_cell.angle_beta   90.00
_cell.angle_gamma   90.00
#
_symmetry.space_group_name_H-M   'P 1'
#
loop_
_entity.id
_entity.type
_entity.pdbx_description
1 polymer ?
#
loop_
_entity_poly.entity_id
_entity_poly.type
_entity_poly.pdbx_seq_one_letter_code
_entity_poly.pdbx_strand_id
1 'polypeptide(L)'
;MEVIGKRLEASGGIGKGFDALRLILAVGVVGWHANSMVRGGLWLDHTRFAWFPGYAILSMFFALSGFLIAGSARRLRLPDFLLNRGLRIFPALAVEILLSAFVLGLAVTTLPAATYLTRGQTWHYLTNIVALINYELPGVFKTNANDIVNGSLWTVPLEFLCYAVMAVIMLTSMLKRPVTILILSAALICVGLIAQLAAPPLMDGTAAFMGAGLFEKIFTAHQSRLLISFLLGIILFCYKDRIPYSKTYAAIAVATCVLVSFAGYPQQIGYPLLNLIAAPALAYLMVFVGVSNVPTPAVFKKGDYSYGIYLYGYPLQQLAASNFPGVHSAVLQFFIALPLIALFSIFSWHFIEKPILRMRKHFSFISRARLAEDAEANAAPKTAALQS
;
A
#
# COMPACT_ATOMS: atom_id res chain seq x y z
N MET A 1 22.42 -23.17 -5.23
CA MET A 1 22.02 -21.75 -5.05
C MET A 1 21.08 -21.65 -3.85
N GLU A 2 21.26 -20.68 -2.97
CA GLU A 2 20.34 -20.42 -1.87
C GLU A 2 19.00 -19.92 -2.43
N VAL A 3 17.88 -20.39 -1.88
CA VAL A 3 16.54 -19.99 -2.30
C VAL A 3 15.92 -19.03 -1.30
N ILE A 4 14.96 -18.20 -1.76
CA ILE A 4 14.25 -17.20 -0.94
C ILE A 4 13.61 -17.84 0.30
N GLY A 5 13.01 -19.04 0.15
CA GLY A 5 12.36 -19.77 1.24
C GLY A 5 13.31 -20.09 2.38
N LYS A 6 14.51 -20.64 2.10
CA LYS A 6 15.53 -20.95 3.12
C LYS A 6 15.98 -19.70 3.89
N ARG A 7 16.15 -18.56 3.19
CA ARG A 7 16.50 -17.30 3.84
C ARG A 7 15.38 -16.76 4.74
N LEU A 8 14.14 -16.90 4.29
CA LEU A 8 12.98 -16.53 5.08
C LEU A 8 12.89 -17.38 6.36
N GLU A 9 13.11 -18.69 6.27
CA GLU A 9 13.14 -19.62 7.42
C GLU A 9 14.26 -19.28 8.39
N ALA A 10 15.48 -19.04 7.89
CA ALA A 10 16.63 -18.63 8.70
C ALA A 10 16.42 -17.31 9.46
N SER A 11 15.47 -16.48 9.03
CA SER A 11 15.07 -15.24 9.70
C SER A 11 13.79 -15.37 10.54
N GLY A 12 13.38 -16.59 10.89
CA GLY A 12 12.17 -16.83 11.70
C GLY A 12 10.85 -16.65 10.94
N GLY A 13 10.88 -16.82 9.62
CA GLY A 13 9.69 -16.70 8.75
C GLY A 13 9.28 -15.28 8.41
N ILE A 14 10.00 -14.27 8.93
CA ILE A 14 9.82 -12.85 8.64
C ILE A 14 11.14 -12.32 8.11
N GLY A 15 11.18 -11.89 6.85
CA GLY A 15 12.41 -11.33 6.27
C GLY A 15 12.81 -10.04 6.99
N LYS A 16 14.06 -9.97 7.43
CA LYS A 16 14.60 -8.83 8.22
C LYS A 16 14.59 -7.51 7.47
N GLY A 17 14.60 -7.53 6.13
CA GLY A 17 14.60 -6.33 5.30
C GLY A 17 13.21 -5.77 5.00
N PHE A 18 12.12 -6.51 5.26
CA PHE A 18 10.78 -6.05 4.89
C PHE A 18 10.34 -4.79 5.63
N ASP A 19 10.68 -4.65 6.92
CA ASP A 19 10.30 -3.46 7.68
C ASP A 19 11.09 -2.23 7.21
N ALA A 20 12.40 -2.39 6.94
CA ALA A 20 13.20 -1.34 6.33
C ALA A 20 12.66 -0.94 4.95
N LEU A 21 12.29 -1.93 4.12
CA LEU A 21 11.75 -1.69 2.79
C LEU A 21 10.42 -0.93 2.84
N ARG A 22 9.49 -1.30 3.72
CA ARG A 22 8.24 -0.56 3.91
C ARG A 22 8.48 0.90 4.25
N LEU A 23 9.42 1.14 5.17
CA LEU A 23 9.77 2.50 5.57
C LEU A 23 10.35 3.29 4.40
N ILE A 24 11.31 2.71 3.66
CA ILE A 24 11.93 3.34 2.49
C ILE A 24 10.86 3.68 1.44
N LEU A 25 9.96 2.75 1.16
CA LEU A 25 8.88 2.96 0.21
C LEU A 25 7.90 4.06 0.69
N ALA A 26 7.54 4.08 1.98
CA ALA A 26 6.65 5.11 2.53
C ALA A 26 7.28 6.50 2.47
N VAL A 27 8.55 6.63 2.83
CA VAL A 27 9.31 7.89 2.70
C VAL A 27 9.47 8.26 1.22
N GLY A 28 9.64 7.28 0.34
CA GLY A 28 9.68 7.47 -1.11
C GLY A 28 8.38 8.07 -1.67
N VAL A 29 7.21 7.63 -1.16
CA VAL A 29 5.91 8.23 -1.52
C VAL A 29 5.86 9.71 -1.11
N VAL A 30 6.31 10.04 0.10
CA VAL A 30 6.37 11.43 0.57
C VAL A 30 7.29 12.26 -0.33
N GLY A 31 8.49 11.73 -0.67
CA GLY A 31 9.40 12.39 -1.61
C GLY A 31 8.81 12.59 -3.00
N TRP A 32 8.04 11.61 -3.49
CA TRP A 32 7.32 11.73 -4.75
C TRP A 32 6.26 12.83 -4.71
N HIS A 33 5.45 12.88 -3.66
CA HIS A 33 4.41 13.89 -3.49
C HIS A 33 4.95 15.31 -3.29
N ALA A 34 6.16 15.48 -2.78
CA ALA A 34 6.77 16.80 -2.58
C ALA A 34 6.86 17.62 -3.89
N ASN A 35 7.00 16.95 -5.05
CA ASN A 35 6.94 17.62 -6.35
C ASN A 35 5.54 18.16 -6.65
N SER A 36 4.51 17.41 -6.31
CA SER A 36 3.11 17.81 -6.47
C SER A 36 2.77 19.05 -5.64
N MET A 37 3.37 19.18 -4.45
CA MET A 37 3.17 20.32 -3.56
C MET A 37 3.77 21.63 -4.11
N VAL A 38 4.83 21.53 -4.88
CA VAL A 38 5.55 22.70 -5.39
C VAL A 38 5.06 23.13 -6.78
N ARG A 39 4.74 22.16 -7.63
CA ARG A 39 4.50 22.42 -9.07
C ARG A 39 3.08 22.16 -9.54
N GLY A 40 2.26 21.58 -8.67
CA GLY A 40 0.94 21.08 -9.05
C GLY A 40 1.03 19.89 -10.02
N GLY A 41 0.07 18.97 -9.94
CA GLY A 41 0.00 17.81 -10.83
C GLY A 41 1.16 16.83 -10.73
N LEU A 42 1.24 15.91 -11.68
CA LEU A 42 2.25 14.85 -11.77
C LEU A 42 3.35 15.22 -12.78
N TRP A 43 3.97 16.40 -12.63
CA TRP A 43 4.91 16.90 -13.64
C TRP A 43 6.13 15.99 -13.87
N LEU A 44 6.50 15.14 -12.91
CA LEU A 44 7.57 14.17 -13.12
C LEU A 44 7.23 13.12 -14.19
N ASP A 45 5.94 12.90 -14.45
CA ASP A 45 5.50 11.99 -15.52
C ASP A 45 5.95 12.46 -16.91
N HIS A 46 6.34 13.74 -17.06
CA HIS A 46 6.82 14.31 -18.32
C HIS A 46 8.33 14.39 -18.43
N THR A 47 9.09 13.91 -17.44
CA THR A 47 10.55 13.87 -17.49
C THR A 47 11.06 12.47 -17.76
N ARG A 48 12.04 12.32 -18.70
CA ARG A 48 12.68 11.03 -18.96
C ARG A 48 13.13 10.39 -17.65
N PHE A 49 12.93 9.10 -17.49
CA PHE A 49 13.29 8.26 -16.34
C PHE A 49 12.73 8.71 -14.96
N ALA A 50 12.42 9.98 -14.75
CA ALA A 50 11.94 10.47 -13.44
C ALA A 50 10.52 10.00 -13.08
N TRP A 51 9.72 9.53 -14.02
CA TRP A 51 8.42 8.91 -13.80
C TRP A 51 8.52 7.54 -13.10
N PHE A 52 9.63 6.82 -13.33
CA PHE A 52 9.76 5.43 -12.91
C PHE A 52 9.69 5.20 -11.39
N PRO A 53 10.29 6.05 -10.51
CA PRO A 53 10.08 5.95 -9.07
C PRO A 53 8.60 5.93 -8.67
N GLY A 54 7.75 6.79 -9.24
CA GLY A 54 6.31 6.81 -8.97
C GLY A 54 5.60 5.52 -9.39
N TYR A 55 6.04 4.89 -10.47
CA TYR A 55 5.58 3.55 -10.87
C TYR A 55 6.10 2.49 -9.89
N ALA A 56 7.38 2.50 -9.58
CA ALA A 56 8.07 1.44 -8.85
C ALA A 56 7.66 1.35 -7.37
N ILE A 57 7.57 2.49 -6.67
CA ILE A 57 7.28 2.55 -5.24
C ILE A 57 5.98 1.82 -4.90
N LEU A 58 4.89 2.16 -5.56
CA LEU A 58 3.59 1.55 -5.30
C LEU A 58 3.52 0.10 -5.79
N SER A 59 4.13 -0.21 -6.95
CA SER A 59 4.23 -1.58 -7.44
C SER A 59 4.96 -2.49 -6.43
N MET A 60 6.06 -2.01 -5.84
CA MET A 60 6.77 -2.74 -4.79
C MET A 60 5.94 -2.87 -3.50
N PHE A 61 5.20 -1.84 -3.09
CA PHE A 61 4.30 -1.93 -1.94
C PHE A 61 3.23 -2.99 -2.10
N PHE A 62 2.59 -3.04 -3.27
CA PHE A 62 1.54 -4.02 -3.53
C PHE A 62 2.11 -5.45 -3.69
N ALA A 63 3.29 -5.60 -4.31
CA ALA A 63 4.00 -6.88 -4.36
C ALA A 63 4.37 -7.37 -2.94
N LEU A 64 4.86 -6.48 -2.09
CA LEU A 64 5.18 -6.77 -0.68
C LEU A 64 3.92 -7.15 0.09
N SER A 65 2.82 -6.43 -0.10
CA SER A 65 1.53 -6.76 0.48
C SER A 65 1.08 -8.16 0.07
N GLY A 66 1.11 -8.49 -1.23
CA GLY A 66 0.77 -9.81 -1.76
C GLY A 66 1.62 -10.94 -1.16
N PHE A 67 2.94 -10.74 -1.07
CA PHE A 67 3.86 -11.73 -0.49
C PHE A 67 3.57 -12.01 0.99
N LEU A 68 3.44 -10.97 1.81
CA LEU A 68 3.23 -11.11 3.25
C LEU A 68 1.82 -11.60 3.58
N ILE A 69 0.83 -11.15 2.81
CA ILE A 69 -0.57 -11.55 2.98
C ILE A 69 -0.77 -13.02 2.62
N ALA A 70 -0.11 -13.53 1.56
CA ALA A 70 -0.14 -14.95 1.22
C ALA A 70 0.38 -15.83 2.37
N GLY A 71 1.43 -15.40 3.07
CA GLY A 71 1.94 -16.06 4.27
C GLY A 71 0.94 -16.07 5.42
N SER A 72 0.19 -15.00 5.60
CA SER A 72 -0.90 -14.89 6.58
C SER A 72 -2.11 -15.77 6.22
N ALA A 73 -2.52 -15.73 4.96
CA ALA A 73 -3.67 -16.47 4.44
C ALA A 73 -3.52 -17.99 4.54
N ARG A 74 -2.29 -18.52 4.48
CA ARG A 74 -2.02 -19.94 4.71
C ARG A 74 -2.26 -20.40 6.15
N ARG A 75 -2.25 -19.48 7.11
CA ARG A 75 -2.30 -19.81 8.56
C ARG A 75 -3.61 -19.41 9.21
N LEU A 76 -4.38 -18.51 8.59
CA LEU A 76 -5.60 -17.95 9.16
C LEU A 76 -6.83 -18.49 8.44
N ARG A 77 -7.95 -18.55 9.17
CA ARG A 77 -9.27 -18.69 8.57
C ARG A 77 -9.69 -17.35 7.96
N LEU A 78 -10.58 -17.39 6.98
CA LEU A 78 -11.04 -16.19 6.27
C LEU A 78 -11.57 -15.07 7.18
N PRO A 79 -12.43 -15.34 8.19
CA PRO A 79 -12.90 -14.30 9.10
C PRO A 79 -11.76 -13.63 9.89
N ASP A 80 -10.79 -14.41 10.39
CA ASP A 80 -9.64 -13.87 11.11
C ASP A 80 -8.71 -13.09 10.19
N PHE A 81 -8.58 -13.51 8.93
CA PHE A 81 -7.84 -12.80 7.91
C PHE A 81 -8.46 -11.42 7.65
N LEU A 82 -9.78 -11.37 7.37
CA LEU A 82 -10.49 -10.12 7.09
C LEU A 82 -10.48 -9.19 8.31
N LEU A 83 -10.71 -9.72 9.51
CA LEU A 83 -10.62 -8.96 10.75
C LEU A 83 -9.23 -8.32 10.91
N ASN A 84 -8.17 -9.09 10.72
CA ASN A 84 -6.80 -8.58 10.85
C ASN A 84 -6.48 -7.48 9.83
N ARG A 85 -7.05 -7.55 8.61
CA ARG A 85 -6.87 -6.51 7.58
C ARG A 85 -7.70 -5.28 7.92
N GLY A 86 -8.95 -5.47 8.33
CA GLY A 86 -9.81 -4.37 8.77
C GLY A 86 -9.20 -3.58 9.95
N LEU A 87 -8.76 -4.27 11.00
CA LEU A 87 -8.10 -3.63 12.16
C LEU A 87 -6.78 -2.94 11.80
N ARG A 88 -6.15 -3.33 10.71
CA ARG A 88 -4.91 -2.69 10.23
C ARG A 88 -5.17 -1.37 9.52
N ILE A 89 -6.29 -1.25 8.78
CA ILE A 89 -6.56 -0.10 7.91
C ILE A 89 -7.54 0.88 8.55
N PHE A 90 -8.75 0.41 8.88
CA PHE A 90 -9.87 1.28 9.23
C PHE A 90 -9.61 2.25 10.37
N PRO A 91 -8.98 1.84 11.50
CA PRO A 91 -8.85 2.75 12.64
C PRO A 91 -7.97 3.97 12.34
N ALA A 92 -6.79 3.76 11.77
CA ALA A 92 -5.90 4.86 11.46
C ALA A 92 -6.43 5.72 10.30
N LEU A 93 -7.06 5.10 9.28
CA LEU A 93 -7.73 5.80 8.19
C LEU A 93 -8.86 6.69 8.71
N ALA A 94 -9.72 6.17 9.60
CA ALA A 94 -10.81 6.94 10.17
C ALA A 94 -10.30 8.15 10.96
N VAL A 95 -9.26 7.97 11.78
CA VAL A 95 -8.66 9.06 12.55
C VAL A 95 -8.04 10.11 11.64
N GLU A 96 -7.30 9.72 10.60
CA GLU A 96 -6.74 10.66 9.63
C GLU A 96 -7.85 11.47 8.94
N ILE A 97 -8.90 10.82 8.44
CA ILE A 97 -10.01 11.49 7.76
C ILE A 97 -10.73 12.47 8.70
N LEU A 98 -10.96 12.08 9.96
CA LEU A 98 -11.55 12.96 10.97
C LEU A 98 -10.64 14.14 11.30
N LEU A 99 -9.33 13.91 11.46
CA LEU A 99 -8.34 14.98 11.67
C LEU A 99 -8.26 15.91 10.47
N SER A 100 -8.26 15.37 9.25
CA SER A 100 -8.27 16.17 8.02
C SER A 100 -9.54 17.00 7.88
N ALA A 101 -10.72 16.44 8.17
CA ALA A 101 -11.99 17.17 8.05
C ALA A 101 -12.18 18.21 9.15
N PHE A 102 -11.94 17.86 10.41
CA PHE A 102 -12.38 18.68 11.55
C PHE A 102 -11.25 19.44 12.27
N VAL A 103 -10.00 19.06 12.09
CA VAL A 103 -8.86 19.80 12.66
C VAL A 103 -8.16 20.60 11.57
N LEU A 104 -7.58 19.93 10.59
CA LEU A 104 -6.85 20.57 9.52
C LEU A 104 -7.77 21.42 8.64
N GLY A 105 -8.93 20.89 8.23
CA GLY A 105 -9.90 21.60 7.41
C GLY A 105 -10.40 22.89 8.07
N LEU A 106 -10.77 22.85 9.35
CA LEU A 106 -11.17 24.05 10.10
C LEU A 106 -10.03 25.07 10.29
N ALA A 107 -8.79 24.59 10.44
CA ALA A 107 -7.63 25.47 10.63
C ALA A 107 -7.19 26.19 9.36
N VAL A 108 -7.46 25.60 8.17
CA VAL A 108 -6.89 26.09 6.89
C VAL A 108 -7.96 26.58 5.91
N THR A 109 -9.24 26.28 6.14
CA THR A 109 -10.33 26.75 5.25
C THR A 109 -10.39 28.26 5.18
N THR A 110 -10.67 28.78 3.97
CA THR A 110 -10.95 30.20 3.75
C THR A 110 -12.39 30.60 4.13
N LEU A 111 -13.23 29.63 4.51
CA LEU A 111 -14.63 29.84 4.87
C LEU A 111 -14.80 30.07 6.38
N PRO A 112 -15.82 30.85 6.81
CA PRO A 112 -16.22 30.82 8.23
C PRO A 112 -16.55 29.41 8.71
N ALA A 113 -16.17 29.07 9.94
CA ALA A 113 -16.33 27.71 10.49
C ALA A 113 -17.77 27.19 10.39
N ALA A 114 -18.78 28.03 10.67
CA ALA A 114 -20.19 27.68 10.53
C ALA A 114 -20.53 27.29 9.08
N THR A 115 -20.07 28.07 8.11
CA THR A 115 -20.29 27.77 6.68
C THR A 115 -19.57 26.50 6.26
N TYR A 116 -18.33 26.29 6.71
CA TYR A 116 -17.58 25.07 6.44
C TYR A 116 -18.31 23.82 6.94
N LEU A 117 -18.79 23.83 8.18
CA LEU A 117 -19.48 22.70 8.81
C LEU A 117 -20.87 22.42 8.23
N THR A 118 -21.54 23.43 7.67
CA THR A 118 -22.87 23.26 7.03
C THR A 118 -22.78 22.80 5.57
N ARG A 119 -21.59 22.85 4.95
CA ARG A 119 -21.38 22.36 3.57
C ARG A 119 -21.47 20.84 3.51
N GLY A 120 -22.30 20.30 2.63
CA GLY A 120 -22.42 18.86 2.39
C GLY A 120 -21.08 18.19 2.00
N GLN A 121 -20.19 18.92 1.31
CA GLN A 121 -18.88 18.43 0.90
C GLN A 121 -17.99 18.05 2.12
N THR A 122 -18.07 18.77 3.25
CA THR A 122 -17.34 18.44 4.48
C THR A 122 -17.73 17.06 5.00
N TRP A 123 -19.03 16.76 5.01
CA TRP A 123 -19.56 15.47 5.44
C TRP A 123 -19.33 14.37 4.41
N HIS A 124 -19.39 14.74 3.12
CA HIS A 124 -19.10 13.80 2.05
C HIS A 124 -17.63 13.32 2.08
N TYR A 125 -16.70 14.14 2.57
CA TYR A 125 -15.31 13.75 2.75
C TYR A 125 -15.15 12.56 3.71
N LEU A 126 -16.06 12.36 4.67
CA LEU A 126 -16.04 11.22 5.59
C LEU A 126 -16.27 9.86 4.90
N THR A 127 -16.84 9.85 3.68
CA THR A 127 -16.99 8.60 2.91
C THR A 127 -15.66 7.97 2.52
N ASN A 128 -14.55 8.72 2.62
CA ASN A 128 -13.21 8.19 2.48
C ASN A 128 -12.92 7.03 3.47
N ILE A 129 -13.57 7.01 4.64
CA ILE A 129 -13.43 5.92 5.64
C ILE A 129 -13.85 4.56 5.03
N VAL A 130 -14.83 4.56 4.14
CA VAL A 130 -15.31 3.37 3.43
C VAL A 130 -14.79 3.29 1.98
N ALA A 131 -13.68 3.99 1.70
CA ALA A 131 -13.00 3.99 0.39
C ALA A 131 -13.81 4.59 -0.77
N LEU A 132 -14.81 5.42 -0.49
CA LEU A 132 -15.44 6.28 -1.49
C LEU A 132 -14.70 7.62 -1.53
N ILE A 133 -13.73 7.73 -2.44
CA ILE A 133 -12.69 8.75 -2.38
C ILE A 133 -13.19 10.12 -2.83
N ASN A 134 -12.98 11.09 -1.95
CA ASN A 134 -13.17 12.52 -2.15
C ASN A 134 -11.89 13.24 -1.74
N TYR A 135 -11.36 14.05 -2.63
CA TYR A 135 -10.05 14.66 -2.42
C TYR A 135 -10.09 16.04 -1.78
N GLU A 136 -11.22 16.74 -1.87
CA GLU A 136 -11.33 18.15 -1.53
C GLU A 136 -12.21 18.40 -0.31
N LEU A 137 -11.86 19.44 0.44
CA LEU A 137 -12.66 20.03 1.49
C LEU A 137 -12.97 21.49 1.14
N PRO A 138 -14.14 22.04 1.56
CA PRO A 138 -14.56 23.39 1.17
C PRO A 138 -13.56 24.46 1.63
N GLY A 139 -13.00 25.21 0.70
CA GLY A 139 -12.08 26.31 0.99
C GLY A 139 -10.70 25.92 1.50
N VAL A 140 -10.37 24.62 1.56
CA VAL A 140 -9.10 24.12 2.07
C VAL A 140 -8.05 24.10 0.95
N PHE A 141 -6.84 24.58 1.24
CA PHE A 141 -5.67 24.62 0.36
C PHE A 141 -5.85 25.33 -0.99
N LYS A 142 -6.81 26.24 -1.09
CA LYS A 142 -7.12 26.96 -2.35
C LYS A 142 -5.98 27.85 -2.87
N THR A 143 -4.98 28.14 -2.04
CA THR A 143 -3.78 28.91 -2.41
C THR A 143 -2.56 28.03 -2.74
N ASN A 144 -2.65 26.72 -2.51
CA ASN A 144 -1.59 25.78 -2.83
C ASN A 144 -1.56 25.45 -4.33
N ALA A 145 -0.52 24.79 -4.78
CA ALA A 145 -0.38 24.32 -6.16
C ALA A 145 -1.49 23.36 -6.61
N ASN A 146 -2.15 22.70 -5.67
CA ASN A 146 -3.40 21.97 -5.84
C ASN A 146 -4.19 21.97 -4.52
N ASP A 147 -5.49 21.77 -4.58
CA ASP A 147 -6.42 21.78 -3.44
C ASP A 147 -6.81 20.39 -2.92
N ILE A 148 -6.09 19.37 -3.36
CA ILE A 148 -6.25 17.99 -2.88
C ILE A 148 -5.80 17.88 -1.41
N VAL A 149 -6.70 17.50 -0.52
CA VAL A 149 -6.38 17.35 0.92
C VAL A 149 -5.51 16.14 1.18
N ASN A 150 -5.89 14.98 0.66
CA ASN A 150 -5.08 13.76 0.75
C ASN A 150 -5.10 12.96 -0.56
N GLY A 151 -4.08 13.17 -1.38
CA GLY A 151 -3.92 12.46 -2.64
C GLY A 151 -3.54 10.99 -2.46
N SER A 152 -3.03 10.57 -1.29
CA SER A 152 -2.65 9.16 -1.07
C SER A 152 -3.84 8.21 -1.01
N LEU A 153 -5.05 8.71 -0.76
CA LEU A 153 -6.25 7.91 -0.55
C LEU A 153 -6.68 7.08 -1.78
N TRP A 154 -6.25 7.46 -3.00
CA TRP A 154 -6.65 6.75 -4.22
C TRP A 154 -6.29 5.26 -4.24
N THR A 155 -5.30 4.84 -3.44
CA THR A 155 -4.88 3.43 -3.37
C THR A 155 -5.72 2.59 -2.42
N VAL A 156 -6.46 3.21 -1.50
CA VAL A 156 -7.26 2.52 -0.48
C VAL A 156 -8.33 1.60 -1.11
N PRO A 157 -9.11 2.02 -2.11
CA PRO A 157 -10.05 1.12 -2.80
C PRO A 157 -9.37 -0.07 -3.45
N LEU A 158 -8.15 0.12 -3.98
CA LEU A 158 -7.38 -0.95 -4.62
C LEU A 158 -6.79 -1.92 -3.58
N GLU A 159 -6.46 -1.44 -2.40
CA GLU A 159 -6.04 -2.30 -1.29
C GLU A 159 -7.21 -3.19 -0.83
N PHE A 160 -8.42 -2.64 -0.73
CA PHE A 160 -9.63 -3.43 -0.46
C PHE A 160 -9.93 -4.45 -1.56
N LEU A 161 -9.76 -4.06 -2.83
CA LEU A 161 -9.87 -4.99 -3.96
C LEU A 161 -8.85 -6.14 -3.82
N CYS A 162 -7.61 -5.86 -3.49
CA CYS A 162 -6.58 -6.89 -3.26
C CYS A 162 -6.95 -7.83 -2.10
N TYR A 163 -7.58 -7.33 -1.04
CA TYR A 163 -8.06 -8.18 0.06
C TYR A 163 -9.27 -9.02 -0.35
N ALA A 164 -10.17 -8.48 -1.16
CA ALA A 164 -11.27 -9.25 -1.75
C ALA A 164 -10.75 -10.36 -2.67
N VAL A 165 -9.76 -10.06 -3.52
CA VAL A 165 -9.09 -11.05 -4.38
C VAL A 165 -8.41 -12.13 -3.52
N MET A 166 -7.71 -11.77 -2.44
CA MET A 166 -7.14 -12.76 -1.54
C MET A 166 -8.22 -13.59 -0.84
N ALA A 167 -9.35 -13.01 -0.45
CA ALA A 167 -10.48 -13.76 0.11
C ALA A 167 -11.01 -14.80 -0.87
N VAL A 168 -11.17 -14.45 -2.15
CA VAL A 168 -11.53 -15.41 -3.21
C VAL A 168 -10.49 -16.51 -3.36
N ILE A 169 -9.19 -16.16 -3.37
CA ILE A 169 -8.08 -17.13 -3.43
C ILE A 169 -8.12 -18.09 -2.23
N MET A 170 -8.46 -17.61 -1.04
CA MET A 170 -8.62 -18.44 0.16
C MET A 170 -9.83 -19.38 0.05
N LEU A 171 -11.00 -18.87 -0.37
CA LEU A 171 -12.25 -19.64 -0.53
C LEU A 171 -12.08 -20.77 -1.56
N THR A 172 -11.41 -20.47 -2.66
CA THR A 172 -11.17 -21.43 -3.76
C THR A 172 -9.95 -22.31 -3.55
N SER A 173 -9.22 -22.13 -2.43
CA SER A 173 -7.97 -22.85 -2.13
C SER A 173 -6.90 -22.72 -3.23
N MET A 174 -6.89 -21.65 -4.02
CA MET A 174 -5.93 -21.44 -5.10
C MET A 174 -4.47 -21.34 -4.62
N LEU A 175 -4.23 -20.98 -3.33
CA LEU A 175 -2.86 -21.04 -2.76
C LEU A 175 -2.24 -22.44 -2.78
N LYS A 176 -3.06 -23.50 -2.89
CA LYS A 176 -2.59 -24.88 -3.08
C LYS A 176 -2.28 -25.19 -4.55
N ARG A 177 -2.76 -24.35 -5.47
CA ARG A 177 -2.59 -24.50 -6.93
C ARG A 177 -2.05 -23.18 -7.53
N PRO A 178 -0.81 -22.78 -7.20
CA PRO A 178 -0.28 -21.46 -7.57
C PRO A 178 -0.17 -21.23 -9.08
N VAL A 179 -0.15 -22.30 -9.88
CA VAL A 179 -0.22 -22.21 -11.35
C VAL A 179 -1.50 -21.52 -11.81
N THR A 180 -2.64 -21.74 -11.13
CA THR A 180 -3.89 -21.06 -11.45
C THR A 180 -3.77 -19.55 -11.28
N ILE A 181 -3.10 -19.09 -10.20
CA ILE A 181 -2.86 -17.66 -9.96
C ILE A 181 -1.95 -17.09 -11.04
N LEU A 182 -0.93 -17.85 -11.45
CA LEU A 182 -0.03 -17.46 -12.53
C LEU A 182 -0.77 -17.30 -13.86
N ILE A 183 -1.62 -18.29 -14.22
CA ILE A 183 -2.43 -18.25 -15.45
C ILE A 183 -3.38 -17.05 -15.43
N LEU A 184 -4.08 -16.81 -14.31
CA LEU A 184 -4.97 -15.66 -14.18
C LEU A 184 -4.22 -14.33 -14.29
N SER A 185 -3.04 -14.22 -13.69
CA SER A 185 -2.22 -13.01 -13.81
C SER A 185 -1.75 -12.79 -15.24
N ALA A 186 -1.32 -13.84 -15.93
CA ALA A 186 -0.95 -13.78 -17.34
C ALA A 186 -2.16 -13.40 -18.22
N ALA A 187 -3.33 -13.98 -17.97
CA ALA A 187 -4.56 -13.64 -18.68
C ALA A 187 -4.94 -12.16 -18.49
N LEU A 188 -4.84 -11.62 -17.27
CA LEU A 188 -5.08 -10.20 -17.00
C LEU A 188 -4.14 -9.30 -17.83
N ILE A 189 -2.85 -9.63 -17.89
CA ILE A 189 -1.87 -8.89 -18.68
C ILE A 189 -2.18 -9.02 -20.19
N CYS A 190 -2.51 -10.22 -20.67
CA CYS A 190 -2.85 -10.45 -22.09
C CYS A 190 -4.11 -9.68 -22.51
N VAL A 191 -5.16 -9.68 -21.69
CA VAL A 191 -6.38 -8.90 -21.96
C VAL A 191 -6.05 -7.41 -22.03
N GLY A 192 -5.21 -6.91 -21.11
CA GLY A 192 -4.75 -5.52 -21.11
C GLY A 192 -3.96 -5.18 -22.38
N LEU A 193 -3.04 -6.05 -22.82
CA LEU A 193 -2.27 -5.85 -24.07
C LEU A 193 -3.19 -5.85 -25.31
N ILE A 194 -4.13 -6.77 -25.38
CA ILE A 194 -5.11 -6.81 -26.49
C ILE A 194 -5.96 -5.54 -26.49
N ALA A 195 -6.46 -5.11 -25.33
CA ALA A 195 -7.24 -3.89 -25.20
C ALA A 195 -6.45 -2.64 -25.60
N GLN A 196 -5.17 -2.56 -25.21
CA GLN A 196 -4.28 -1.47 -25.61
C GLN A 196 -4.03 -1.43 -27.12
N LEU A 197 -3.89 -2.58 -27.76
CA LEU A 197 -3.70 -2.65 -29.21
C LEU A 197 -4.97 -2.30 -29.97
N ALA A 198 -6.15 -2.67 -29.42
CA ALA A 198 -7.46 -2.40 -30.04
C ALA A 198 -7.90 -0.93 -29.88
N ALA A 199 -7.56 -0.31 -28.78
CA ALA A 199 -7.88 1.09 -28.46
C ALA A 199 -6.65 1.75 -27.79
N PRO A 200 -5.72 2.30 -28.58
CA PRO A 200 -4.56 3.01 -28.00
C PRO A 200 -5.02 4.11 -27.06
N PRO A 201 -4.35 4.30 -25.92
CA PRO A 201 -4.74 5.29 -24.93
C PRO A 201 -4.73 6.68 -25.55
N LEU A 202 -5.82 7.42 -25.38
CA LEU A 202 -5.84 8.86 -25.64
C LEU A 202 -4.78 9.51 -24.79
N MET A 203 -3.94 10.35 -25.37
CA MET A 203 -2.79 11.00 -24.71
C MET A 203 -3.18 11.99 -23.57
N ASP A 204 -4.45 12.13 -23.26
CA ASP A 204 -4.97 13.03 -22.25
C ASP A 204 -4.88 12.40 -20.85
N GLY A 205 -3.73 12.61 -20.20
CA GLY A 205 -3.43 12.02 -18.88
C GLY A 205 -4.35 12.45 -17.73
N THR A 206 -5.18 13.47 -17.91
CA THR A 206 -6.12 13.97 -16.89
C THR A 206 -7.43 13.20 -16.85
N ALA A 207 -7.93 12.72 -17.98
CA ALA A 207 -9.16 11.92 -18.06
C ALA A 207 -8.97 10.50 -17.44
N ALA A 208 -7.77 9.96 -17.49
CA ALA A 208 -7.46 8.61 -17.02
C ALA A 208 -7.50 8.45 -15.48
N PHE A 209 -7.31 9.53 -14.71
CA PHE A 209 -7.21 9.42 -13.24
C PHE A 209 -8.58 9.36 -12.55
N MET A 210 -9.55 10.14 -13.00
CA MET A 210 -10.86 10.26 -12.34
C MET A 210 -12.03 9.63 -13.12
N GLY A 211 -11.91 9.43 -14.44
CA GLY A 211 -13.00 8.98 -15.31
C GLY A 211 -12.91 7.55 -15.85
N ALA A 212 -11.80 6.83 -15.58
CA ALA A 212 -11.62 5.47 -16.08
C ALA A 212 -12.67 4.51 -15.52
N GLY A 213 -13.34 3.76 -16.39
CA GLY A 213 -14.24 2.68 -16.02
C GLY A 213 -13.54 1.54 -15.27
N LEU A 214 -14.32 0.64 -14.68
CA LEU A 214 -13.76 -0.50 -13.93
C LEU A 214 -12.82 -1.36 -14.79
N PHE A 215 -13.17 -1.57 -16.06
CA PHE A 215 -12.34 -2.32 -17.00
C PHE A 215 -10.97 -1.67 -17.18
N GLU A 216 -10.92 -0.36 -17.44
CA GLU A 216 -9.67 0.35 -17.64
C GLU A 216 -8.80 0.31 -16.37
N LYS A 217 -9.39 0.51 -15.20
CA LYS A 217 -8.67 0.43 -13.90
C LYS A 217 -8.04 -0.94 -13.67
N ILE A 218 -8.68 -2.02 -14.10
CA ILE A 218 -8.18 -3.39 -13.89
C ILE A 218 -7.13 -3.76 -14.96
N PHE A 219 -7.31 -3.35 -16.21
CA PHE A 219 -6.54 -3.92 -17.33
C PHE A 219 -5.55 -2.95 -17.98
N THR A 220 -5.90 -1.69 -18.17
CA THR A 220 -5.12 -0.76 -19.02
C THR A 220 -4.61 0.48 -18.33
N ALA A 221 -5.31 0.99 -17.30
CA ALA A 221 -4.92 2.20 -16.59
C ALA A 221 -3.78 1.96 -15.60
N HIS A 222 -3.20 3.04 -15.07
CA HIS A 222 -2.09 3.00 -14.11
C HIS A 222 -2.42 2.19 -12.84
N GLN A 223 -3.68 2.04 -12.48
CA GLN A 223 -4.14 1.24 -11.34
C GLN A 223 -3.91 -0.27 -11.55
N SER A 224 -3.95 -0.75 -12.80
CA SER A 224 -3.79 -2.18 -13.13
C SER A 224 -2.48 -2.77 -12.59
N ARG A 225 -1.40 -1.96 -12.56
CA ARG A 225 -0.10 -2.37 -12.04
C ARG A 225 -0.15 -2.83 -10.58
N LEU A 226 -1.04 -2.26 -9.77
CA LEU A 226 -1.11 -2.55 -8.34
C LEU A 226 -1.69 -3.94 -8.10
N LEU A 227 -2.76 -4.30 -8.81
CA LEU A 227 -3.34 -5.64 -8.76
C LEU A 227 -2.35 -6.69 -9.28
N ILE A 228 -1.70 -6.43 -10.42
CA ILE A 228 -0.70 -7.36 -10.98
C ILE A 228 0.48 -7.52 -10.03
N SER A 229 1.00 -6.44 -9.48
CA SER A 229 2.10 -6.50 -8.50
C SER A 229 1.72 -7.30 -7.25
N PHE A 230 0.49 -7.14 -6.76
CA PHE A 230 -0.04 -7.92 -5.64
C PHE A 230 -0.09 -9.42 -5.96
N LEU A 231 -0.61 -9.79 -7.13
CA LEU A 231 -0.65 -11.19 -7.57
C LEU A 231 0.76 -11.77 -7.75
N LEU A 232 1.69 -11.02 -8.32
CA LEU A 232 3.10 -11.41 -8.41
C LEU A 232 3.72 -11.63 -7.03
N GLY A 233 3.39 -10.80 -6.05
CA GLY A 233 3.80 -11.02 -4.66
C GLY A 233 3.30 -12.37 -4.10
N ILE A 234 2.05 -12.73 -4.36
CA ILE A 234 1.47 -14.03 -3.98
C ILE A 234 2.21 -15.17 -4.67
N ILE A 235 2.46 -15.05 -5.98
CA ILE A 235 3.19 -16.05 -6.78
C ILE A 235 4.59 -16.25 -6.21
N LEU A 236 5.32 -15.17 -5.94
CA LEU A 236 6.67 -15.25 -5.34
C LEU A 236 6.64 -15.95 -3.98
N PHE A 237 5.64 -15.71 -3.14
CA PHE A 237 5.48 -16.43 -1.89
C PHE A 237 5.21 -17.93 -2.11
N CYS A 238 4.35 -18.28 -3.07
CA CYS A 238 4.02 -19.68 -3.35
C CYS A 238 5.22 -20.46 -3.91
N TYR A 239 6.08 -19.82 -4.69
CA TYR A 239 7.27 -20.40 -5.29
C TYR A 239 8.57 -20.06 -4.57
N LYS A 240 8.53 -19.48 -3.35
CA LYS A 240 9.71 -19.03 -2.60
C LYS A 240 10.82 -20.08 -2.45
N ASP A 241 10.43 -21.36 -2.39
CA ASP A 241 11.35 -22.49 -2.22
C ASP A 241 12.01 -22.95 -3.53
N ARG A 242 11.60 -22.36 -4.67
CA ARG A 242 12.17 -22.60 -6.00
C ARG A 242 12.90 -21.38 -6.57
N ILE A 243 12.59 -20.19 -6.08
CA ILE A 243 13.15 -18.93 -6.59
C ILE A 243 14.52 -18.69 -5.94
N PRO A 244 15.60 -18.58 -6.74
CA PRO A 244 16.95 -18.34 -6.22
C PRO A 244 17.06 -16.96 -5.57
N TYR A 245 17.75 -16.88 -4.44
CA TYR A 245 18.28 -15.64 -3.91
C TYR A 245 19.63 -15.37 -4.60
N SER A 246 19.63 -14.49 -5.59
CA SER A 246 20.78 -14.26 -6.46
C SER A 246 21.03 -12.75 -6.70
N LYS A 247 22.26 -12.32 -6.42
CA LYS A 247 22.71 -10.96 -6.74
C LYS A 247 22.67 -10.69 -8.26
N THR A 248 22.96 -11.71 -9.07
CA THR A 248 22.90 -11.60 -10.54
C THR A 248 21.47 -11.33 -11.01
N TYR A 249 20.47 -12.06 -10.48
CA TYR A 249 19.08 -11.80 -10.83
C TYR A 249 18.59 -10.43 -10.32
N ALA A 250 19.07 -10.00 -9.15
CA ALA A 250 18.79 -8.65 -8.67
C ALA A 250 19.43 -7.58 -9.59
N ALA A 251 20.66 -7.79 -10.05
CA ALA A 251 21.30 -6.88 -11.00
C ALA A 251 20.57 -6.85 -12.35
N ILE A 252 20.13 -8.00 -12.88
CA ILE A 252 19.32 -8.07 -14.10
C ILE A 252 17.99 -7.32 -13.87
N ALA A 253 17.32 -7.50 -12.75
CA ALA A 253 16.06 -6.80 -12.45
C ALA A 253 16.28 -5.28 -12.35
N VAL A 254 17.36 -4.82 -11.73
CA VAL A 254 17.74 -3.39 -11.72
C VAL A 254 18.00 -2.89 -13.15
N ALA A 255 18.79 -3.62 -13.94
CA ALA A 255 19.07 -3.25 -15.33
C ALA A 255 17.77 -3.17 -16.16
N THR A 256 16.85 -4.13 -15.98
CA THR A 256 15.51 -4.09 -16.63
C THR A 256 14.75 -2.82 -16.25
N CYS A 257 14.70 -2.48 -14.94
CA CYS A 257 14.04 -1.27 -14.47
C CYS A 257 14.68 0.01 -15.07
N VAL A 258 16.00 0.07 -15.11
CA VAL A 258 16.74 1.19 -15.73
C VAL A 258 16.42 1.29 -17.22
N LEU A 259 16.51 0.20 -17.98
CA LEU A 259 16.21 0.21 -19.40
C LEU A 259 14.77 0.65 -19.67
N VAL A 260 13.80 0.13 -18.92
CA VAL A 260 12.39 0.52 -19.05
C VAL A 260 12.21 2.01 -18.73
N SER A 261 12.88 2.56 -17.74
CA SER A 261 12.76 3.97 -17.37
C SER A 261 13.22 4.92 -18.50
N PHE A 262 14.12 4.47 -19.39
CA PHE A 262 14.59 5.22 -20.55
C PHE A 262 13.83 4.93 -21.85
N ALA A 263 13.00 3.86 -21.89
CA ALA A 263 12.30 3.42 -23.11
C ALA A 263 11.19 4.39 -23.56
N GLY A 264 10.65 5.19 -22.65
CA GLY A 264 9.58 6.15 -22.93
C GLY A 264 8.73 6.42 -21.69
N TYR A 265 7.64 7.16 -21.88
CA TYR A 265 6.67 7.44 -20.82
C TYR A 265 5.64 6.30 -20.68
N PRO A 266 5.02 6.11 -19.51
CA PRO A 266 4.02 5.08 -19.30
C PRO A 266 2.86 5.16 -20.30
N GLN A 267 2.47 6.36 -20.71
CA GLN A 267 1.41 6.60 -21.69
C GLN A 267 1.79 6.10 -23.09
N GLN A 268 3.08 6.12 -23.45
CA GLN A 268 3.61 5.65 -24.74
C GLN A 268 3.84 4.14 -24.72
N ILE A 269 4.44 3.61 -23.65
CA ILE A 269 4.74 2.19 -23.50
C ILE A 269 3.47 1.40 -23.24
N GLY A 270 2.54 1.94 -22.46
CA GLY A 270 1.34 1.30 -21.95
C GLY A 270 1.57 0.49 -20.67
N TYR A 271 0.64 0.62 -19.74
CA TYR A 271 0.72 -0.09 -18.46
C TYR A 271 0.71 -1.62 -18.58
N PRO A 272 -0.05 -2.26 -19.51
CA PRO A 272 0.01 -3.70 -19.69
C PRO A 272 1.40 -4.22 -20.06
N LEU A 273 2.16 -3.51 -20.92
CA LEU A 273 3.52 -3.89 -21.28
C LEU A 273 4.49 -3.65 -20.09
N LEU A 274 4.32 -2.57 -19.36
CA LEU A 274 5.06 -2.32 -18.12
C LEU A 274 4.78 -3.40 -17.07
N ASN A 275 3.54 -3.85 -16.95
CA ASN A 275 3.14 -4.93 -16.06
C ASN A 275 3.78 -6.28 -16.44
N LEU A 276 4.02 -6.50 -17.72
CA LEU A 276 4.71 -7.70 -18.22
C LEU A 276 6.21 -7.67 -17.90
N ILE A 277 6.87 -6.51 -18.02
CA ILE A 277 8.33 -6.39 -17.98
C ILE A 277 8.82 -5.87 -16.62
N ALA A 278 8.33 -4.71 -16.19
CA ALA A 278 8.84 -4.03 -15.01
C ALA A 278 8.26 -4.60 -13.69
N ALA A 279 6.99 -5.00 -13.66
CA ALA A 279 6.38 -5.48 -12.42
C ALA A 279 7.02 -6.77 -11.89
N PRO A 280 7.38 -7.80 -12.70
CA PRO A 280 8.12 -8.96 -12.20
C PRO A 280 9.52 -8.61 -11.68
N ALA A 281 10.23 -7.69 -12.35
CA ALA A 281 11.55 -7.23 -11.91
C ALA A 281 11.46 -6.53 -10.55
N LEU A 282 10.50 -5.62 -10.38
CA LEU A 282 10.25 -4.91 -9.12
C LEU A 282 9.80 -5.88 -8.01
N ALA A 283 8.94 -6.84 -8.32
CA ALA A 283 8.49 -7.84 -7.37
C ALA A 283 9.67 -8.73 -6.89
N TYR A 284 10.58 -9.12 -7.80
CA TYR A 284 11.79 -9.85 -7.42
C TYR A 284 12.72 -8.99 -6.55
N LEU A 285 12.96 -7.72 -6.91
CA LEU A 285 13.77 -6.79 -6.12
C LEU A 285 13.17 -6.59 -4.71
N MET A 286 11.86 -6.44 -4.62
CA MET A 286 11.15 -6.32 -3.35
C MET A 286 11.43 -7.51 -2.44
N VAL A 287 11.31 -8.75 -2.95
CA VAL A 287 11.56 -9.96 -2.15
C VAL A 287 13.05 -10.11 -1.86
N PHE A 288 13.93 -9.85 -2.83
CA PHE A 288 15.38 -9.92 -2.64
C PHE A 288 15.85 -9.00 -1.50
N VAL A 289 15.41 -7.74 -1.50
CA VAL A 289 15.70 -6.78 -0.42
C VAL A 289 15.03 -7.21 0.89
N GLY A 290 13.77 -7.64 0.82
CA GLY A 290 12.97 -8.03 1.99
C GLY A 290 13.54 -9.19 2.79
N VAL A 291 14.20 -10.16 2.11
CA VAL A 291 14.88 -11.29 2.80
C VAL A 291 16.37 -11.01 3.07
N SER A 292 16.87 -9.86 2.66
CA SER A 292 18.25 -9.44 2.94
C SER A 292 18.37 -8.89 4.37
N ASN A 293 19.58 -8.94 4.92
CA ASN A 293 19.91 -8.30 6.20
C ASN A 293 20.12 -6.80 6.01
N VAL A 294 19.02 -6.06 5.77
CA VAL A 294 19.08 -4.60 5.69
C VAL A 294 19.15 -4.03 7.11
N PRO A 295 20.16 -3.24 7.45
CA PRO A 295 20.25 -2.62 8.76
C PRO A 295 19.07 -1.65 8.95
N THR A 296 18.24 -1.90 9.96
CA THR A 296 17.15 -1.02 10.34
C THR A 296 17.55 -0.24 11.59
N PRO A 297 17.54 1.10 11.57
CA PRO A 297 17.83 1.90 12.74
C PRO A 297 16.95 1.50 13.93
N ALA A 298 17.52 1.57 15.15
CA ALA A 298 16.86 1.05 16.36
C ALA A 298 15.48 1.69 16.63
N VAL A 299 15.30 2.95 16.25
CA VAL A 299 14.04 3.69 16.38
C VAL A 299 12.92 2.99 15.61
N PHE A 300 13.20 2.50 14.39
CA PHE A 300 12.22 1.86 13.53
C PHE A 300 11.95 0.39 13.88
N LYS A 301 12.77 -0.22 14.75
CA LYS A 301 12.50 -1.56 15.30
C LYS A 301 11.38 -1.56 16.34
N LYS A 302 10.97 -0.39 16.85
CA LYS A 302 9.95 -0.25 17.90
C LYS A 302 8.51 -0.23 17.37
N GLY A 303 8.31 -0.08 16.05
CA GLY A 303 6.97 0.00 15.46
C GLY A 303 6.96 0.04 13.94
N ASP A 304 5.81 -0.27 13.35
CA ASP A 304 5.57 -0.15 11.90
C ASP A 304 4.96 1.23 11.59
N TYR A 305 5.83 2.23 11.46
CA TYR A 305 5.43 3.61 11.19
C TYR A 305 5.07 3.87 9.72
N SER A 306 5.31 2.90 8.83
CA SER A 306 5.17 3.08 7.38
C SER A 306 3.75 3.44 6.96
N TYR A 307 2.74 2.89 7.64
CA TYR A 307 1.34 3.21 7.34
C TYR A 307 0.98 4.64 7.75
N GLY A 308 1.40 5.08 8.93
CA GLY A 308 1.23 6.47 9.36
C GLY A 308 1.93 7.46 8.42
N ILE A 309 3.19 7.18 8.00
CA ILE A 309 3.91 8.02 7.03
C ILE A 309 3.14 8.14 5.73
N TYR A 310 2.62 7.02 5.22
CA TYR A 310 1.82 7.00 4.00
C TYR A 310 0.53 7.80 4.13
N LEU A 311 -0.17 7.62 5.23
CA LEU A 311 -1.51 8.16 5.45
C LEU A 311 -1.50 9.67 5.75
N TYR A 312 -0.62 10.12 6.66
CA TYR A 312 -0.50 11.52 7.05
C TYR A 312 0.45 12.33 6.15
N GLY A 313 1.22 11.65 5.29
CA GLY A 313 2.25 12.30 4.47
C GLY A 313 1.72 13.40 3.57
N TYR A 314 0.66 13.15 2.83
CA TYR A 314 0.10 14.11 1.88
C TYR A 314 -0.53 15.34 2.57
N PRO A 315 -1.48 15.21 3.51
CA PRO A 315 -2.11 16.37 4.15
C PRO A 315 -1.12 17.24 4.93
N LEU A 316 -0.10 16.64 5.54
CA LEU A 316 0.93 17.40 6.25
C LEU A 316 1.91 18.11 5.30
N GLN A 317 2.16 17.55 4.11
CA GLN A 317 2.88 18.25 3.05
C GLN A 317 2.08 19.44 2.51
N GLN A 318 0.78 19.29 2.33
CA GLN A 318 -0.12 20.40 1.95
C GLN A 318 -0.11 21.50 3.01
N LEU A 319 -0.17 21.12 4.30
CA LEU A 319 -0.08 22.09 5.40
C LEU A 319 1.28 22.81 5.39
N ALA A 320 2.37 22.10 5.14
CA ALA A 320 3.70 22.71 5.02
C ALA A 320 3.76 23.68 3.83
N ALA A 321 3.19 23.31 2.67
CA ALA A 321 3.13 24.19 1.50
C ALA A 321 2.33 25.47 1.76
N SER A 322 1.21 25.38 2.47
CA SER A 322 0.42 26.55 2.87
C SER A 322 1.18 27.51 3.78
N ASN A 323 1.99 26.97 4.72
CA ASN A 323 2.72 27.80 5.68
C ASN A 323 4.03 28.37 5.11
N PHE A 324 4.57 27.76 4.07
CA PHE A 324 5.83 28.15 3.41
C PHE A 324 5.65 28.33 1.90
N PRO A 325 4.80 29.29 1.44
CA PRO A 325 4.45 29.45 0.01
C PRO A 325 5.65 29.85 -0.86
N GLY A 326 6.73 30.40 -0.27
CA GLY A 326 7.99 30.72 -0.97
C GLY A 326 8.90 29.53 -1.26
N VAL A 327 8.54 28.34 -0.84
CA VAL A 327 9.35 27.13 -1.08
C VAL A 327 9.03 26.53 -2.43
N HIS A 328 9.92 26.73 -3.41
CA HIS A 328 9.80 26.21 -4.78
C HIS A 328 10.65 24.98 -5.05
N SER A 329 11.35 24.45 -4.04
CA SER A 329 12.13 23.24 -4.11
C SER A 329 11.40 22.06 -3.49
N ALA A 330 11.14 21.01 -4.28
CA ALA A 330 10.53 19.77 -3.78
C ALA A 330 11.37 19.10 -2.69
N VAL A 331 12.72 19.19 -2.79
CA VAL A 331 13.62 18.63 -1.77
C VAL A 331 13.46 19.39 -0.46
N LEU A 332 13.42 20.73 -0.51
CA LEU A 332 13.23 21.54 0.70
C LEU A 332 11.83 21.30 1.29
N GLN A 333 10.78 21.25 0.45
CA GLN A 333 9.41 20.92 0.87
C GLN A 333 9.34 19.57 1.57
N PHE A 334 10.03 18.55 1.04
CA PHE A 334 10.14 17.24 1.68
C PHE A 334 10.73 17.34 3.09
N PHE A 335 11.87 18.02 3.26
CA PHE A 335 12.55 18.12 4.56
C PHE A 335 11.77 18.99 5.57
N ILE A 336 11.03 20.00 5.13
CA ILE A 336 10.16 20.80 6.01
C ILE A 336 9.00 19.95 6.55
N ALA A 337 8.37 19.13 5.70
CA ALA A 337 7.22 18.33 6.11
C ALA A 337 7.62 17.08 6.92
N LEU A 338 8.81 16.52 6.68
CA LEU A 338 9.22 15.22 7.22
C LEU A 338 9.17 15.11 8.76
N PRO A 339 9.61 16.10 9.55
CA PRO A 339 9.52 16.04 11.03
C PRO A 339 8.08 15.92 11.51
N LEU A 340 7.16 16.69 10.92
CA LEU A 340 5.74 16.66 11.28
C LEU A 340 5.10 15.32 10.90
N ILE A 341 5.42 14.80 9.72
CA ILE A 341 4.98 13.48 9.25
C ILE A 341 5.49 12.39 10.20
N ALA A 342 6.74 12.44 10.62
CA ALA A 342 7.32 11.49 11.56
C ALA A 342 6.59 11.54 12.91
N LEU A 343 6.32 12.73 13.43
CA LEU A 343 5.59 12.93 14.69
C LEU A 343 4.18 12.30 14.63
N PHE A 344 3.41 12.62 13.59
CA PHE A 344 2.06 12.07 13.41
C PHE A 344 2.07 10.56 13.17
N SER A 345 3.07 10.02 12.48
CA SER A 345 3.22 8.59 12.27
C SER A 345 3.55 7.84 13.57
N ILE A 346 4.39 8.42 14.42
CA ILE A 346 4.70 7.90 15.75
C ILE A 346 3.44 7.93 16.63
N PHE A 347 2.71 9.05 16.62
CA PHE A 347 1.43 9.19 17.32
C PHE A 347 0.44 8.11 16.85
N SER A 348 0.20 7.99 15.55
CA SER A 348 -0.71 7.00 14.98
C SER A 348 -0.35 5.58 15.43
N TRP A 349 0.92 5.21 15.32
CA TRP A 349 1.36 3.87 15.73
C TRP A 349 1.12 3.59 17.22
N HIS A 350 1.54 4.50 18.09
CA HIS A 350 1.51 4.25 19.53
C HIS A 350 0.12 4.36 20.14
N PHE A 351 -0.71 5.28 19.66
CA PHE A 351 -2.01 5.60 20.27
C PHE A 351 -3.21 5.00 19.51
N ILE A 352 -3.06 4.66 18.22
CA ILE A 352 -4.16 4.15 17.40
C ILE A 352 -3.87 2.72 16.96
N GLU A 353 -2.84 2.51 16.12
CA GLU A 353 -2.61 1.24 15.45
C GLU A 353 -2.23 0.12 16.42
N LYS A 354 -1.18 0.32 17.21
CA LYS A 354 -0.64 -0.70 18.12
C LYS A 354 -1.65 -1.15 19.19
N PRO A 355 -2.41 -0.26 19.88
CA PRO A 355 -3.45 -0.67 20.83
C PRO A 355 -4.51 -1.54 20.17
N ILE A 356 -5.03 -1.10 19.02
CA ILE A 356 -6.09 -1.80 18.30
C ILE A 356 -5.61 -3.17 17.79
N LEU A 357 -4.40 -3.23 17.23
CA LEU A 357 -3.80 -4.49 16.80
C LEU A 357 -3.57 -5.48 17.95
N ARG A 358 -3.35 -5.00 19.18
CA ARG A 358 -3.26 -5.87 20.37
C ARG A 358 -4.61 -6.46 20.75
N MET A 359 -5.71 -5.74 20.51
CA MET A 359 -7.07 -6.22 20.80
C MET A 359 -7.51 -7.35 19.86
N ARG A 360 -6.84 -7.56 18.73
CA ARG A 360 -7.18 -8.64 17.78
C ARG A 360 -7.30 -10.02 18.41
N LYS A 361 -6.51 -10.30 19.46
CA LYS A 361 -6.54 -11.57 20.19
C LYS A 361 -7.91 -11.82 20.85
N HIS A 362 -8.60 -10.77 21.28
CA HIS A 362 -9.91 -10.86 21.89
C HIS A 362 -11.03 -11.09 20.86
N PHE A 363 -10.82 -10.69 19.61
CA PHE A 363 -11.80 -10.82 18.52
C PHE A 363 -11.53 -12.01 17.61
N SER A 364 -10.35 -12.64 17.68
CA SER A 364 -9.98 -13.78 16.84
C SER A 364 -10.84 -14.99 17.17
N PHE A 365 -11.44 -15.59 16.15
CA PHE A 365 -12.24 -16.82 16.29
C PHE A 365 -11.38 -18.00 16.73
N ILE A 366 -10.11 -18.07 16.31
CA ILE A 366 -9.17 -19.13 16.72
C ILE A 366 -8.84 -19.00 18.22
N SER A 367 -8.59 -17.78 18.71
CA SER A 367 -8.32 -17.57 20.14
C SER A 367 -9.52 -17.90 21.00
N ARG A 368 -10.74 -17.56 20.54
CA ARG A 368 -11.97 -17.91 21.25
C ARG A 368 -12.21 -19.42 21.32
N ALA A 369 -11.98 -20.14 20.22
CA ALA A 369 -12.09 -21.60 20.20
C ALA A 369 -11.10 -22.24 21.17
N ARG A 370 -9.83 -21.83 21.19
CA ARG A 370 -8.83 -22.33 22.14
C ARG A 370 -9.19 -22.00 23.59
N LEU A 371 -9.64 -20.80 23.88
CA LEU A 371 -10.08 -20.43 25.22
C LEU A 371 -11.28 -21.25 25.68
N ALA A 372 -12.19 -21.61 24.76
CA ALA A 372 -13.30 -22.50 25.05
C ALA A 372 -12.79 -23.94 25.31
N GLU A 373 -11.92 -24.47 24.48
CA GLU A 373 -11.29 -25.78 24.67
C GLU A 373 -10.51 -25.87 26.00
N ASP A 374 -9.72 -24.82 26.32
CA ASP A 374 -8.97 -24.74 27.59
C ASP A 374 -9.93 -24.63 28.80
N ALA A 375 -11.02 -23.91 28.66
CA ALA A 375 -12.07 -23.81 29.71
C ALA A 375 -12.80 -25.14 29.92
N GLU A 376 -13.13 -25.87 28.86
CA GLU A 376 -13.73 -27.19 28.93
C GLU A 376 -12.74 -28.23 29.52
N ALA A 377 -11.46 -28.19 29.11
CA ALA A 377 -10.44 -29.05 29.67
C ALA A 377 -10.19 -28.80 31.17
N ASN A 378 -10.29 -27.53 31.62
CA ASN A 378 -10.16 -27.19 33.04
C ASN A 378 -11.43 -27.43 33.84
N ALA A 379 -12.58 -27.49 33.18
CA ALA A 379 -13.87 -27.79 33.81
C ALA A 379 -14.15 -29.30 33.92
N ALA A 380 -13.41 -30.13 33.18
CA ALA A 380 -13.54 -31.59 33.30
C ALA A 380 -13.13 -32.03 34.72
N PRO A 381 -13.98 -32.75 35.45
CA PRO A 381 -13.72 -33.10 36.84
C PRO A 381 -12.48 -34.01 36.92
N LYS A 382 -11.54 -33.66 37.82
CA LYS A 382 -10.35 -34.49 38.19
C LYS A 382 -10.75 -35.75 38.95
N THR A 383 -11.70 -36.52 38.43
CA THR A 383 -12.29 -37.69 39.11
C THR A 383 -11.63 -39.00 38.71
N ALA A 384 -10.39 -39.01 38.16
CA ALA A 384 -9.72 -40.25 37.77
C ALA A 384 -8.42 -40.56 38.54
N ALA A 385 -8.14 -39.88 39.67
CA ALA A 385 -6.88 -40.09 40.39
C ALA A 385 -7.05 -40.56 41.86
N LEU A 386 -8.19 -41.16 42.22
CA LEU A 386 -8.42 -41.69 43.56
C LEU A 386 -8.95 -43.15 43.54
N GLN A 387 -8.61 -43.92 42.54
CA GLN A 387 -8.79 -45.38 42.52
C GLN A 387 -7.52 -46.07 41.96
N SER A 388 -6.50 -46.12 42.77
CA SER A 388 -5.42 -47.12 42.64
C SER A 388 -4.70 -47.27 43.99
#